data_47c8a19d667cdcf85f1e781596c6458b
#
_entry.id   47c8a19d667cdcf85f1e781596c6458b
#
_cell.length_a   1.000
_cell.length_b   1.000
_cell.length_c   1.000
_cell.angle_alpha   90.00
_cell.angle_beta   90.00
_cell.angle_gamma   90.00
#
_symmetry.space_group_name_H-M   'P 1'
#
loop_
_entity.id
_entity.type
_entity.pdbx_description
1 polymer ?
#
loop_
_entity_poly.entity_id
_entity_poly.type
_entity_poly.pdbx_seq_one_letter_code
_entity_poly.pdbx_strand_id
1 'polypeptide(L)'
;MALSTQAMAGDLNNVSALSQTEFLALSKDLAAATSTKAIEPAAPLGLTGFDVSASTTMTQTKAGAAWQTASGDSMNNLIQTKLSVTKGLPGGWDVGGFVAKVPSTNVSVAGVHVKYALLEGNAITPAIALRGNHSRMGGVSGMELNNTGLDVLISKGFVGFTPYAGVGTVYSNAKATGKSDESFTQSKSFVGVSWNVLLVNLSAEYDRTGKNASVGLKAGVRF
;
A
#
# COMPACT_ATOMS: atom_id res chain seq x y z
N MET A 1 -2.84 -30.31 3.48
CA MET A 1 -2.94 -28.85 3.35
C MET A 1 -4.03 -28.56 2.33
N ALA A 2 -5.21 -28.19 2.75
CA ALA A 2 -6.30 -27.83 1.85
C ALA A 2 -6.00 -26.40 1.34
N LEU A 3 -5.77 -26.26 0.05
CA LEU A 3 -5.84 -24.97 -0.63
C LEU A 3 -7.30 -24.52 -0.55
N SER A 4 -7.61 -23.63 0.38
CA SER A 4 -8.89 -22.94 0.39
C SER A 4 -9.02 -22.19 -0.94
N THR A 5 -9.99 -22.56 -1.74
CA THR A 5 -10.46 -21.77 -2.87
C THR A 5 -10.77 -20.37 -2.34
N GLN A 6 -9.94 -19.39 -2.70
CA GLN A 6 -10.21 -18.01 -2.34
C GLN A 6 -11.50 -17.61 -3.07
N ALA A 7 -12.50 -17.18 -2.32
CA ALA A 7 -13.66 -16.54 -2.89
C ALA A 7 -13.14 -15.34 -3.71
N MET A 8 -13.45 -15.32 -5.01
CA MET A 8 -13.07 -14.21 -5.90
C MET A 8 -13.93 -13.02 -5.48
N ALA A 9 -13.27 -11.90 -5.22
CA ALA A 9 -13.95 -10.67 -4.85
C ALA A 9 -14.96 -10.27 -5.92
N GLY A 10 -16.22 -10.05 -5.51
CA GLY A 10 -17.23 -9.48 -6.39
C GLY A 10 -17.08 -7.95 -6.52
N ASP A 11 -17.69 -7.38 -7.53
CA ASP A 11 -17.75 -5.93 -7.72
C ASP A 11 -18.52 -5.26 -6.57
N LEU A 12 -18.05 -4.10 -6.13
CA LEU A 12 -18.71 -3.28 -5.11
C LEU A 12 -19.88 -2.48 -5.72
N ASN A 13 -20.99 -3.17 -6.01
CA ASN A 13 -22.13 -2.58 -6.70
C ASN A 13 -23.25 -2.07 -5.77
N ASN A 14 -23.26 -2.52 -4.49
CA ASN A 14 -24.34 -2.25 -3.53
C ASN A 14 -23.87 -1.41 -2.33
N VAL A 15 -22.91 -0.50 -2.51
CA VAL A 15 -22.41 0.38 -1.43
C VAL A 15 -23.53 1.23 -0.83
N SER A 16 -24.53 1.61 -1.61
CA SER A 16 -25.71 2.35 -1.16
C SER A 16 -26.59 1.59 -0.15
N ALA A 17 -26.56 0.25 -0.17
CA ALA A 17 -27.33 -0.59 0.75
C ALA A 17 -26.72 -0.69 2.16
N LEU A 18 -25.44 -0.32 2.33
CA LEU A 18 -24.76 -0.33 3.63
C LEU A 18 -25.41 0.63 4.63
N SER A 19 -25.42 0.30 5.91
CA SER A 19 -25.58 1.29 6.97
C SER A 19 -24.36 2.21 7.04
N GLN A 20 -24.45 3.35 7.73
CA GLN A 20 -23.32 4.28 7.88
C GLN A 20 -22.14 3.60 8.63
N THR A 21 -22.42 2.79 9.63
CA THR A 21 -21.39 2.03 10.37
C THR A 21 -20.69 0.99 9.49
N GLU A 22 -21.44 0.27 8.65
CA GLU A 22 -20.86 -0.68 7.68
C GLU A 22 -20.05 0.04 6.60
N PHE A 23 -20.53 1.20 6.13
CA PHE A 23 -19.78 2.04 5.18
C PHE A 23 -18.42 2.46 5.76
N LEU A 24 -18.39 2.92 7.01
CA LEU A 24 -17.14 3.27 7.70
C LEU A 24 -16.24 2.03 7.85
N ALA A 25 -16.77 0.87 8.21
CA ALA A 25 -16.01 -0.35 8.37
C ALA A 25 -15.40 -0.83 7.04
N LEU A 26 -16.19 -0.85 5.96
CA LEU A 26 -15.74 -1.14 4.60
C LEU A 26 -14.66 -0.15 4.14
N SER A 27 -14.88 1.14 4.38
CA SER A 27 -13.94 2.20 4.02
C SER A 27 -12.58 2.04 4.71
N LYS A 28 -12.55 1.57 5.97
CA LYS A 28 -11.30 1.26 6.69
C LYS A 28 -10.55 0.08 6.09
N ASP A 29 -11.23 -0.98 5.69
CA ASP A 29 -10.63 -2.12 5.00
C ASP A 29 -10.07 -1.69 3.63
N LEU A 30 -10.86 -0.96 2.85
CA LEU A 30 -10.43 -0.44 1.55
C LEU A 30 -9.25 0.53 1.69
N ALA A 31 -9.27 1.42 2.68
CA ALA A 31 -8.16 2.34 2.95
C ALA A 31 -6.87 1.58 3.29
N ALA A 32 -6.96 0.54 4.13
CA ALA A 32 -5.81 -0.30 4.44
C ALA A 32 -5.26 -1.02 3.20
N ALA A 33 -6.14 -1.51 2.31
CA ALA A 33 -5.73 -2.22 1.09
C ALA A 33 -5.19 -1.27 0.00
N THR A 34 -5.79 -0.06 -0.16
CA THR A 34 -5.50 0.86 -1.26
C THR A 34 -4.51 1.98 -0.90
N SER A 35 -4.15 2.14 0.38
CA SER A 35 -3.09 3.05 0.79
C SER A 35 -1.74 2.62 0.20
N THR A 36 -0.84 3.59 0.03
CA THR A 36 0.47 3.34 -0.57
C THR A 36 1.30 2.38 0.28
N LYS A 37 1.69 1.24 -0.32
CA LYS A 37 2.69 0.31 0.20
C LYS A 37 3.84 0.29 -0.81
N ALA A 38 4.90 1.05 -0.55
CA ALA A 38 6.00 1.21 -1.51
C ALA A 38 6.90 -0.03 -1.56
N ILE A 39 6.98 -0.80 -0.47
CA ILE A 39 7.79 -2.03 -0.33
C ILE A 39 9.24 -1.73 -0.70
N GLU A 40 9.84 -0.77 0.03
CA GLU A 40 11.19 -0.26 -0.26
C GLU A 40 11.90 0.21 1.00
N PRO A 41 13.26 0.12 1.03
CA PRO A 41 14.09 0.65 2.12
C PRO A 41 14.09 2.17 2.23
N ALA A 42 14.65 2.69 3.35
CA ALA A 42 14.82 4.11 3.61
C ALA A 42 15.91 4.77 2.73
N ALA A 43 16.95 4.02 2.37
CA ALA A 43 18.05 4.54 1.56
C ALA A 43 17.55 5.12 0.24
N PRO A 44 18.03 6.31 -0.18
CA PRO A 44 17.62 6.93 -1.44
C PRO A 44 18.22 6.17 -2.63
N LEU A 45 17.57 6.29 -3.79
CA LEU A 45 18.06 5.70 -5.04
C LEU A 45 19.28 6.45 -5.61
N GLY A 46 19.45 7.71 -5.20
CA GLY A 46 20.50 8.58 -5.75
C GLY A 46 20.14 9.17 -7.12
N LEU A 47 20.97 10.10 -7.61
CA LEU A 47 20.69 10.90 -8.81
C LEU A 47 20.44 10.06 -10.07
N THR A 48 21.22 9.02 -10.29
CA THR A 48 21.06 8.13 -11.45
C THR A 48 20.07 7.01 -11.20
N GLY A 49 19.67 6.79 -9.95
CA GLY A 49 18.87 5.65 -9.53
C GLY A 49 17.44 5.65 -10.07
N PHE A 50 16.98 4.47 -10.42
CA PHE A 50 15.66 4.22 -10.96
C PHE A 50 15.14 2.85 -10.48
N ASP A 51 13.86 2.74 -10.17
CA ASP A 51 13.20 1.48 -9.78
C ASP A 51 11.91 1.33 -10.59
N VAL A 52 11.82 0.30 -11.39
CA VAL A 52 10.57 -0.11 -12.08
C VAL A 52 10.19 -1.47 -11.56
N SER A 53 9.00 -1.61 -11.01
CA SER A 53 8.64 -2.83 -10.31
C SER A 53 7.17 -3.19 -10.43
N ALA A 54 6.90 -4.50 -10.32
CA ALA A 54 5.60 -5.08 -10.07
C ALA A 54 5.54 -5.60 -8.64
N SER A 55 4.39 -5.47 -7.99
CA SER A 55 4.18 -6.03 -6.67
C SER A 55 2.76 -6.57 -6.51
N THR A 56 2.63 -7.53 -5.61
CA THR A 56 1.34 -8.03 -5.14
C THR A 56 1.26 -7.87 -3.64
N THR A 57 0.11 -7.46 -3.14
CA THR A 57 -0.14 -7.31 -1.69
C THR A 57 -1.45 -7.97 -1.35
N MET A 58 -1.43 -8.85 -0.35
CA MET A 58 -2.63 -9.45 0.23
C MET A 58 -2.93 -8.75 1.55
N THR A 59 -4.11 -8.14 1.66
CA THR A 59 -4.59 -7.43 2.86
C THR A 59 -5.77 -8.19 3.47
N GLN A 60 -5.68 -8.53 4.75
CA GLN A 60 -6.79 -9.13 5.48
C GLN A 60 -7.88 -8.08 5.72
N THR A 61 -9.13 -8.42 5.42
CA THR A 61 -10.31 -7.60 5.71
C THR A 61 -10.85 -7.91 7.11
N LYS A 62 -11.62 -6.99 7.67
CA LYS A 62 -12.22 -7.12 9.01
C LYS A 62 -13.74 -6.85 8.99
N ALA A 63 -14.26 -6.29 7.91
CA ALA A 63 -15.64 -5.87 7.75
C ALA A 63 -16.48 -6.89 6.94
N GLY A 64 -16.37 -8.18 7.24
CA GLY A 64 -16.99 -9.26 6.45
C GLY A 64 -18.47 -9.08 6.15
N ALA A 65 -19.28 -8.59 7.11
CA ALA A 65 -20.70 -8.30 6.89
C ALA A 65 -20.90 -7.16 5.88
N ALA A 66 -20.10 -6.09 5.98
CA ALA A 66 -20.16 -4.98 5.03
C ALA A 66 -19.73 -5.42 3.61
N TRP A 67 -18.72 -6.28 3.50
CA TRP A 67 -18.33 -6.89 2.23
C TRP A 67 -19.47 -7.72 1.64
N GLN A 68 -20.12 -8.59 2.44
CA GLN A 68 -21.26 -9.39 2.00
C GLN A 68 -22.40 -8.52 1.46
N THR A 69 -22.72 -7.41 2.13
CA THR A 69 -23.77 -6.49 1.67
C THR A 69 -23.37 -5.76 0.39
N ALA A 70 -22.10 -5.29 0.30
CA ALA A 70 -21.64 -4.45 -0.80
C ALA A 70 -21.33 -5.23 -2.10
N SER A 71 -20.80 -6.46 -1.98
CA SER A 71 -20.35 -7.25 -3.13
C SER A 71 -21.07 -8.60 -3.31
N GLY A 72 -21.91 -9.01 -2.35
CA GLY A 72 -22.54 -10.33 -2.35
C GLY A 72 -21.68 -11.46 -1.76
N ASP A 73 -20.40 -11.18 -1.46
CA ASP A 73 -19.46 -12.17 -0.93
C ASP A 73 -18.77 -11.67 0.35
N SER A 74 -18.63 -12.57 1.33
CA SER A 74 -17.81 -12.28 2.51
C SER A 74 -16.33 -12.42 2.16
N MET A 75 -15.62 -11.31 2.16
CA MET A 75 -14.20 -11.28 1.82
C MET A 75 -13.34 -11.33 3.08
N ASN A 76 -12.37 -12.24 3.08
CA ASN A 76 -11.36 -12.34 4.14
C ASN A 76 -10.04 -11.68 3.76
N ASN A 77 -9.76 -11.57 2.47
CA ASN A 77 -8.52 -11.01 1.94
C ASN A 77 -8.77 -10.24 0.63
N LEU A 78 -8.07 -9.13 0.47
CA LEU A 78 -7.98 -8.37 -0.78
C LEU A 78 -6.58 -8.55 -1.36
N ILE A 79 -6.49 -9.00 -2.60
CA ILE A 79 -5.23 -9.09 -3.34
C ILE A 79 -5.15 -7.89 -4.27
N GLN A 80 -4.13 -7.06 -4.13
CA GLN A 80 -3.85 -5.93 -5.01
C GLN A 80 -2.59 -6.22 -5.83
N THR A 81 -2.66 -6.06 -7.15
CA THR A 81 -1.51 -6.08 -8.05
C THR A 81 -1.18 -4.66 -8.48
N LYS A 82 0.10 -4.29 -8.42
CA LYS A 82 0.57 -2.91 -8.63
C LYS A 82 1.79 -2.88 -9.53
N LEU A 83 1.84 -1.88 -10.43
CA LEU A 83 3.02 -1.46 -11.18
C LEU A 83 3.46 -0.10 -10.66
N SER A 84 4.76 0.07 -10.41
CA SER A 84 5.32 1.30 -9.86
C SER A 84 6.62 1.69 -10.52
N VAL A 85 6.86 2.99 -10.52
CA VAL A 85 8.08 3.62 -11.01
C VAL A 85 8.53 4.63 -9.97
N THR A 86 9.83 4.60 -9.60
CA THR A 86 10.43 5.56 -8.68
C THR A 86 11.75 6.07 -9.27
N LYS A 87 11.99 7.37 -9.18
CA LYS A 87 13.20 8.05 -9.63
C LYS A 87 13.88 8.73 -8.46
N GLY A 88 15.17 8.48 -8.31
CA GLY A 88 16.04 9.22 -7.39
C GLY A 88 16.40 10.60 -7.95
N LEU A 89 16.44 11.59 -7.09
CA LEU A 89 16.77 12.98 -7.40
C LEU A 89 17.96 13.44 -6.55
N PRO A 90 18.59 14.58 -6.87
CA PRO A 90 19.67 15.13 -6.05
C PRO A 90 19.22 15.42 -4.61
N GLY A 91 20.16 15.35 -3.65
CA GLY A 91 19.92 15.73 -2.26
C GLY A 91 19.07 14.74 -1.46
N GLY A 92 19.11 13.45 -1.82
CA GLY A 92 18.44 12.39 -1.05
C GLY A 92 16.93 12.28 -1.27
N TRP A 93 16.42 12.86 -2.34
CA TRP A 93 15.00 12.76 -2.71
C TRP A 93 14.74 11.61 -3.67
N ASP A 94 13.61 10.92 -3.47
CA ASP A 94 13.02 10.00 -4.44
C ASP A 94 11.56 10.41 -4.68
N VAL A 95 11.13 10.34 -5.93
CA VAL A 95 9.74 10.60 -6.33
C VAL A 95 9.22 9.42 -7.16
N GLY A 96 8.01 8.97 -6.89
CA GLY A 96 7.45 7.83 -7.60
C GLY A 96 5.93 7.89 -7.75
N GLY A 97 5.44 7.01 -8.61
CA GLY A 97 4.02 6.82 -8.85
C GLY A 97 3.69 5.36 -9.12
N PHE A 98 2.43 5.03 -9.01
CA PHE A 98 1.95 3.67 -9.25
C PHE A 98 0.51 3.65 -9.76
N VAL A 99 0.19 2.55 -10.42
CA VAL A 99 -1.17 2.13 -10.72
C VAL A 99 -1.38 0.72 -10.22
N ALA A 100 -2.57 0.43 -9.70
CA ALA A 100 -2.88 -0.88 -9.16
C ALA A 100 -4.34 -1.29 -9.44
N LYS A 101 -4.57 -2.59 -9.40
CA LYS A 101 -5.92 -3.19 -9.48
C LYS A 101 -6.09 -4.25 -8.39
N VAL A 102 -7.32 -4.42 -7.95
CA VAL A 102 -7.75 -5.59 -7.19
C VAL A 102 -8.41 -6.55 -8.18
N PRO A 103 -7.72 -7.63 -8.61
CA PRO A 103 -8.28 -8.57 -9.58
C PRO A 103 -9.65 -9.09 -9.17
N SER A 104 -10.51 -9.35 -10.14
CA SER A 104 -11.90 -9.81 -9.95
C SER A 104 -12.80 -8.82 -9.19
N THR A 105 -12.42 -7.54 -9.18
CA THR A 105 -13.26 -6.43 -8.69
C THR A 105 -13.18 -5.26 -9.66
N ASN A 106 -14.10 -4.30 -9.47
CA ASN A 106 -14.05 -3.01 -10.15
C ASN A 106 -13.06 -2.00 -9.52
N VAL A 107 -12.35 -2.36 -8.44
CA VAL A 107 -11.43 -1.47 -7.71
C VAL A 107 -10.13 -1.26 -8.48
N SER A 108 -9.81 -0.01 -8.77
CA SER A 108 -8.51 0.45 -9.29
C SER A 108 -7.92 1.52 -8.37
N VAL A 109 -6.60 1.66 -8.37
CA VAL A 109 -5.90 2.64 -7.52
C VAL A 109 -4.79 3.30 -8.34
N ALA A 110 -4.65 4.60 -8.19
CA ALA A 110 -3.48 5.34 -8.63
C ALA A 110 -2.91 6.14 -7.46
N GLY A 111 -1.60 6.33 -7.43
CA GLY A 111 -0.99 7.09 -6.35
C GLY A 111 0.41 7.55 -6.67
N VAL A 112 0.89 8.45 -5.81
CA VAL A 112 2.22 9.04 -5.87
C VAL A 112 2.86 9.02 -4.49
N HIS A 113 4.19 9.05 -4.45
CA HIS A 113 4.93 9.22 -3.21
C HIS A 113 6.18 10.05 -3.43
N VAL A 114 6.61 10.68 -2.36
CA VAL A 114 7.89 11.36 -2.25
C VAL A 114 8.59 10.88 -1.01
N LYS A 115 9.88 10.54 -1.11
CA LYS A 115 10.71 10.14 0.01
C LYS A 115 11.92 11.06 0.10
N TYR A 116 12.26 11.45 1.32
CA TYR A 116 13.42 12.27 1.63
C TYR A 116 14.29 11.55 2.65
N ALA A 117 15.54 11.29 2.30
CA ALA A 117 16.52 10.71 3.21
C ALA A 117 17.06 11.77 4.16
N LEU A 118 16.70 11.68 5.45
CA LEU A 118 17.30 12.46 6.53
C LEU A 118 18.75 12.02 6.79
N LEU A 119 18.96 10.70 6.65
CA LEU A 119 20.27 10.04 6.65
C LEU A 119 20.29 9.05 5.50
N GLU A 120 21.22 9.20 4.57
CA GLU A 120 21.31 8.30 3.40
C GLU A 120 21.83 6.90 3.78
N GLY A 121 22.52 6.81 4.92
CA GLY A 121 23.13 5.56 5.38
C GLY A 121 24.46 5.26 4.66
N ASN A 122 25.23 4.38 5.25
CA ASN A 122 26.49 3.86 4.69
C ASN A 122 26.82 2.48 5.31
N ALA A 123 28.03 1.99 5.16
CA ALA A 123 28.44 0.70 5.74
C ALA A 123 28.28 0.63 7.26
N ILE A 124 28.38 1.76 7.96
CA ILE A 124 28.33 1.84 9.43
C ILE A 124 26.97 2.35 9.93
N THR A 125 26.44 3.42 9.33
CA THR A 125 25.20 4.08 9.77
C THR A 125 23.97 3.59 9.00
N PRO A 126 22.79 3.50 9.65
CA PRO A 126 21.54 3.21 8.96
C PRO A 126 21.10 4.41 8.09
N ALA A 127 20.26 4.16 7.11
CA ALA A 127 19.49 5.18 6.44
C ALA A 127 18.20 5.46 7.23
N ILE A 128 17.78 6.74 7.27
CA ILE A 128 16.52 7.18 7.87
C ILE A 128 15.85 8.10 6.85
N ALA A 129 14.56 7.90 6.61
CA ALA A 129 13.80 8.70 5.65
C ALA A 129 12.40 9.06 6.13
N LEU A 130 11.88 10.15 5.59
CA LEU A 130 10.46 10.50 5.62
C LEU A 130 9.84 10.17 4.26
N ARG A 131 8.61 9.65 4.26
CA ARG A 131 7.86 9.40 3.03
C ARG A 131 6.45 9.94 3.15
N GLY A 132 6.13 10.93 2.32
CA GLY A 132 4.77 11.39 2.07
C GLY A 132 4.18 10.63 0.88
N ASN A 133 2.89 10.30 0.95
CA ASN A 133 2.23 9.58 -0.13
C ASN A 133 0.76 9.95 -0.24
N HIS A 134 0.22 9.80 -1.45
CA HIS A 134 -1.19 9.98 -1.74
C HIS A 134 -1.67 8.91 -2.72
N SER A 135 -2.87 8.35 -2.47
CA SER A 135 -3.51 7.41 -3.39
C SER A 135 -5.01 7.68 -3.49
N ARG A 136 -5.55 7.43 -4.67
CA ARG A 136 -6.98 7.53 -4.96
C ARG A 136 -7.48 6.21 -5.52
N MET A 137 -8.57 5.73 -4.93
CA MET A 137 -9.34 4.60 -5.42
C MET A 137 -10.35 5.08 -6.47
N GLY A 138 -10.51 4.30 -7.52
CA GLY A 138 -11.52 4.46 -8.56
C GLY A 138 -12.11 3.12 -8.97
N GLY A 139 -13.03 3.16 -9.95
CA GLY A 139 -13.68 1.99 -10.52
C GLY A 139 -14.97 1.57 -9.82
N VAL A 140 -15.21 2.00 -8.59
CA VAL A 140 -16.46 1.72 -7.85
C VAL A 140 -17.46 2.85 -8.12
N SER A 141 -18.59 2.53 -8.74
CA SER A 141 -19.64 3.49 -9.02
C SER A 141 -20.20 4.10 -7.73
N GLY A 142 -20.26 5.43 -7.67
CA GLY A 142 -20.85 6.15 -6.54
C GLY A 142 -20.01 6.11 -5.26
N MET A 143 -18.73 5.65 -5.31
CA MET A 143 -17.82 5.69 -4.16
C MET A 143 -16.46 6.25 -4.55
N GLU A 144 -15.94 7.14 -3.72
CA GLU A 144 -14.59 7.67 -3.80
C GLU A 144 -13.85 7.43 -2.48
N LEU A 145 -12.56 7.09 -2.55
CA LEU A 145 -11.69 6.95 -1.39
C LEU A 145 -10.31 7.53 -1.72
N ASN A 146 -9.89 8.48 -0.92
CA ASN A 146 -8.57 9.09 -1.01
C ASN A 146 -7.80 8.81 0.28
N ASN A 147 -6.53 8.42 0.13
CA ASN A 147 -5.64 8.17 1.26
C ASN A 147 -4.42 9.09 1.16
N THR A 148 -4.03 9.71 2.26
CA THR A 148 -2.80 10.48 2.40
C THR A 148 -2.01 9.93 3.56
N GLY A 149 -0.76 9.54 3.32
CA GLY A 149 0.08 8.90 4.33
C GLY A 149 1.36 9.68 4.59
N LEU A 150 1.86 9.54 5.82
CA LEU A 150 3.18 10.00 6.22
C LEU A 150 3.85 8.87 7.02
N ASP A 151 5.04 8.47 6.57
CA ASP A 151 5.82 7.38 7.17
C ASP A 151 7.21 7.89 7.56
N VAL A 152 7.76 7.35 8.66
CA VAL A 152 9.18 7.41 9.03
C VAL A 152 9.76 6.02 8.84
N LEU A 153 10.90 5.91 8.13
CA LEU A 153 11.52 4.65 7.77
C LEU A 153 12.97 4.61 8.26
N ILE A 154 13.40 3.41 8.62
CA ILE A 154 14.81 3.10 8.88
C ILE A 154 15.19 1.86 8.06
N SER A 155 16.41 1.83 7.53
CA SER A 155 16.96 0.65 6.87
C SER A 155 18.46 0.53 7.06
N LYS A 156 18.98 -0.70 6.97
CA LYS A 156 20.40 -0.95 7.03
C LYS A 156 20.79 -1.95 5.94
N GLY A 157 21.63 -1.49 5.02
CA GLY A 157 22.19 -2.35 3.97
C GLY A 157 23.26 -3.29 4.53
N PHE A 158 23.18 -4.55 4.13
CA PHE A 158 24.21 -5.59 4.24
C PHE A 158 24.56 -6.06 2.83
N VAL A 159 25.55 -6.95 2.72
CA VAL A 159 25.93 -7.46 1.40
C VAL A 159 24.74 -8.15 0.72
N GLY A 160 24.17 -7.48 -0.28
CA GLY A 160 23.07 -7.98 -1.11
C GLY A 160 21.68 -7.85 -0.51
N PHE A 161 21.52 -7.59 0.81
CA PHE A 161 20.21 -7.50 1.41
C PHE A 161 20.05 -6.31 2.37
N THR A 162 18.85 -5.76 2.46
CA THR A 162 18.55 -4.54 3.23
C THR A 162 17.25 -4.73 4.01
N PRO A 163 17.32 -5.12 5.31
CA PRO A 163 16.16 -5.04 6.18
C PRO A 163 15.75 -3.58 6.41
N TYR A 164 14.45 -3.37 6.58
CA TYR A 164 13.88 -2.08 6.88
C TYR A 164 12.64 -2.20 7.74
N ALA A 165 12.32 -1.12 8.42
CA ALA A 165 11.09 -0.98 9.19
C ALA A 165 10.61 0.47 9.14
N GLY A 166 9.35 0.69 9.43
CA GLY A 166 8.80 2.02 9.54
C GLY A 166 7.48 2.07 10.28
N VAL A 167 7.14 3.29 10.67
CA VAL A 167 5.86 3.62 11.29
C VAL A 167 5.29 4.87 10.62
N GLY A 168 3.99 5.01 10.65
CA GLY A 168 3.33 6.15 10.04
C GLY A 168 1.85 6.22 10.33
N THR A 169 1.18 7.05 9.53
CA THR A 169 -0.27 7.24 9.59
C THR A 169 -0.85 7.31 8.19
N VAL A 170 -2.10 6.88 8.05
CA VAL A 170 -2.90 7.02 6.84
C VAL A 170 -4.17 7.77 7.21
N TYR A 171 -4.30 8.99 6.70
CA TYR A 171 -5.55 9.76 6.73
C TYR A 171 -6.36 9.42 5.49
N SER A 172 -7.62 9.06 5.68
CA SER A 172 -8.51 8.62 4.61
C SER A 172 -9.79 9.43 4.62
N ASN A 173 -10.26 9.77 3.42
CA ASN A 173 -11.56 10.40 3.20
C ASN A 173 -12.35 9.53 2.22
N ALA A 174 -13.49 9.02 2.67
CA ALA A 174 -14.40 8.16 1.93
C ALA A 174 -15.73 8.87 1.69
N LYS A 175 -16.22 8.82 0.46
CA LYS A 175 -17.50 9.38 0.05
C LYS A 175 -18.28 8.34 -0.72
N ALA A 176 -19.59 8.25 -0.49
CA ALA A 176 -20.46 7.42 -1.31
C ALA A 176 -21.84 8.03 -1.47
N THR A 177 -22.49 7.73 -2.59
CA THR A 177 -23.86 8.22 -2.87
C THR A 177 -24.83 7.73 -1.80
N GLY A 178 -25.57 8.65 -1.18
CA GLY A 178 -26.54 8.35 -0.11
C GLY A 178 -25.92 8.04 1.25
N LYS A 179 -24.63 8.34 1.45
CA LYS A 179 -23.94 8.23 2.74
C LYS A 179 -23.34 9.57 3.14
N SER A 180 -23.17 9.76 4.45
CA SER A 180 -22.35 10.87 4.96
C SER A 180 -20.88 10.60 4.69
N ASP A 181 -20.14 11.65 4.40
CA ASP A 181 -18.68 11.58 4.20
C ASP A 181 -18.01 11.07 5.49
N GLU A 182 -17.06 10.14 5.33
CA GLU A 182 -16.27 9.59 6.44
C GLU A 182 -14.81 9.99 6.30
N SER A 183 -14.27 10.57 7.36
CA SER A 183 -12.83 10.89 7.47
C SER A 183 -12.27 10.24 8.71
N PHE A 184 -11.15 9.53 8.54
CA PHE A 184 -10.53 8.80 9.64
C PHE A 184 -9.03 8.65 9.44
N THR A 185 -8.31 8.42 10.54
CA THR A 185 -6.87 8.16 10.55
C THR A 185 -6.61 6.75 11.07
N GLN A 186 -5.73 6.02 10.40
CA GLN A 186 -5.24 4.70 10.82
C GLN A 186 -3.74 4.77 11.06
N SER A 187 -3.26 4.18 12.17
CA SER A 187 -1.83 3.97 12.39
C SER A 187 -1.30 2.95 11.40
N LYS A 188 -0.05 3.10 10.98
CA LYS A 188 0.64 2.19 10.10
C LYS A 188 1.97 1.77 10.70
N SER A 189 2.32 0.50 10.57
CA SER A 189 3.64 -0.03 10.89
C SER A 189 4.00 -1.11 9.90
N PHE A 190 5.27 -1.20 9.51
CA PHE A 190 5.72 -2.21 8.56
C PHE A 190 7.15 -2.63 8.84
N VAL A 191 7.47 -3.83 8.42
CA VAL A 191 8.81 -4.41 8.43
C VAL A 191 9.01 -5.21 7.15
N GLY A 192 10.17 -5.09 6.55
CA GLY A 192 10.46 -5.76 5.29
C GLY A 192 11.94 -6.02 5.09
N VAL A 193 12.22 -6.69 4.00
CA VAL A 193 13.56 -6.96 3.50
C VAL A 193 13.60 -6.74 1.99
N SER A 194 14.62 -6.10 1.52
CA SER A 194 14.90 -5.91 0.10
C SER A 194 16.19 -6.62 -0.26
N TRP A 195 16.18 -7.35 -1.35
CA TRP A 195 17.31 -8.11 -1.86
C TRP A 195 17.66 -7.63 -3.26
N ASN A 196 18.91 -7.19 -3.45
CA ASN A 196 19.41 -6.73 -4.72
C ASN A 196 20.45 -7.75 -5.27
N VAL A 197 20.16 -8.29 -6.45
CA VAL A 197 21.08 -9.16 -7.18
C VAL A 197 21.28 -8.54 -8.56
N LEU A 198 22.44 -7.94 -8.77
CA LEU A 198 22.72 -7.10 -9.96
C LEU A 198 21.69 -5.98 -10.09
N LEU A 199 20.90 -5.98 -11.16
CA LEU A 199 19.84 -5.02 -11.42
C LEU A 199 18.47 -5.48 -10.89
N VAL A 200 18.33 -6.73 -10.46
CA VAL A 200 17.07 -7.28 -9.97
C VAL A 200 16.91 -6.95 -8.50
N ASN A 201 15.80 -6.33 -8.16
CA ASN A 201 15.37 -6.07 -6.79
C ASN A 201 14.17 -6.96 -6.44
N LEU A 202 14.29 -7.72 -5.37
CA LEU A 202 13.20 -8.48 -4.77
C LEU A 202 12.95 -7.95 -3.36
N SER A 203 11.70 -7.74 -2.98
CA SER A 203 11.37 -7.29 -1.63
C SER A 203 10.14 -7.99 -1.09
N ALA A 204 10.14 -8.21 0.23
CA ALA A 204 8.98 -8.69 0.98
C ALA A 204 8.72 -7.74 2.15
N GLU A 205 7.45 -7.48 2.43
CA GLU A 205 7.02 -6.57 3.50
C GLU A 205 5.79 -7.13 4.22
N TYR A 206 5.81 -7.07 5.52
CA TYR A 206 4.63 -7.20 6.37
C TYR A 206 4.22 -5.81 6.84
N ASP A 207 2.97 -5.45 6.62
CA ASP A 207 2.39 -4.16 6.97
C ASP A 207 1.16 -4.36 7.86
N ARG A 208 0.94 -3.44 8.77
CA ARG A 208 -0.28 -3.33 9.53
C ARG A 208 -0.79 -1.89 9.46
N THR A 209 -1.95 -1.71 8.84
CA THR A 209 -2.66 -0.43 8.76
C THR A 209 -3.98 -0.54 9.52
N GLY A 210 -4.09 0.20 10.65
CA GLY A 210 -5.20 0.05 11.58
C GLY A 210 -5.30 -1.36 12.16
N LYS A 211 -6.42 -2.04 11.88
CA LYS A 211 -6.65 -3.43 12.29
C LYS A 211 -6.29 -4.46 11.21
N ASN A 212 -5.96 -4.03 10.00
CA ASN A 212 -5.72 -4.86 8.85
C ASN A 212 -4.23 -5.19 8.70
N ALA A 213 -3.92 -6.46 8.58
CA ALA A 213 -2.58 -6.94 8.28
C ALA A 213 -2.44 -7.20 6.78
N SER A 214 -1.27 -6.92 6.23
CA SER A 214 -0.96 -7.15 4.82
C SER A 214 0.41 -7.80 4.67
N VAL A 215 0.55 -8.63 3.63
CA VAL A 215 1.83 -9.15 3.16
C VAL A 215 2.01 -8.75 1.71
N GLY A 216 3.14 -8.14 1.41
CA GLY A 216 3.47 -7.68 0.08
C GLY A 216 4.77 -8.30 -0.44
N LEU A 217 4.78 -8.61 -1.72
CA LEU A 217 5.96 -9.05 -2.47
C LEU A 217 6.17 -8.11 -3.65
N LYS A 218 7.40 -7.71 -3.89
CA LYS A 218 7.81 -6.84 -5.01
C LYS A 218 8.96 -7.47 -5.75
N ALA A 219 8.91 -7.39 -7.09
CA ALA A 219 10.01 -7.70 -7.98
C ALA A 219 10.17 -6.56 -8.98
N GLY A 220 11.39 -6.17 -9.26
CA GLY A 220 11.66 -5.06 -10.17
C GLY A 220 13.12 -4.99 -10.64
N VAL A 221 13.36 -3.96 -11.44
CA VAL A 221 14.71 -3.58 -11.89
C VAL A 221 15.06 -2.26 -11.21
N ARG A 222 16.21 -2.24 -10.54
CA ARG A 222 16.73 -1.07 -9.83
C ARG A 222 18.20 -0.83 -10.21
N PHE A 223 18.52 0.39 -10.54
CA PHE A 223 19.88 0.83 -10.88
C PHE A 223 20.11 2.29 -10.50
#